data_7d37521cbbb092ea9dec704a0c345d97
#
_entry.id   7d37521cbbb092ea9dec704a0c345d97
#
_cell.length_a   1.000
_cell.length_b   1.000
_cell.length_c   1.000
_cell.angle_alpha   90.00
_cell.angle_beta   90.00
_cell.angle_gamma   90.00
#
_symmetry.space_group_name_H-M   'P 1'
#
loop_
_entity.id
_entity.type
_entity.pdbx_description
1 polymer ?
#
loop_
_entity_poly.entity_id
_entity_poly.type
_entity_poly.pdbx_seq_one_letter_code
_entity_poly.pdbx_strand_id
1 'polypeptide(L)'
;EITRADLLEVLRKIERRGAHTTAEKCRTWFNQLFRYAMVEVELQSNPAADLDIVAMPKPRVKHNPFLRMEQLPAFLVKLRHYGGDLNTQLGLRLLLLTGVRTGELRSAVPEQFDLERSLWIVPPENVKQLQEQMRKKNKDCTEIPPYLVPLPRQAVAIVRELLRAKSPAQRYLLPHRSKPRERISENTLNAALKRMGYKDLLTGHGIRATVSTALNELGYHKDWVEAQLSHADTNQIRASYNHAEYVEQRRAMMQDWADRLDQWEMQGLQADPEMAPSMPRDRRLPPVPAVEPLPIRDGHVESAPAEVAAGEGDELERSPVLTLVARKDQRPQPVLTDIQRERALVLATFESPHNLPLPAFAKLVGKSRHQINRDIQARRLLSLSMGNRGQRIPDWQLDPVRQDFTRAVLARVGDLDSWMLYRALCEPVDALGGLSPLEAVVAGAAREAMHAVLGVLGLLGEPERAVTALRQVV
;
A
#
# COMPACT_ATOMS: atom_id res chain seq x y z
N GLU A 1 -12.05 -48.61 17.60
CA GLU A 1 -10.73 -48.20 17.05
C GLU A 1 -10.94 -47.41 15.77
N ILE A 2 -10.29 -46.24 15.59
CA ILE A 2 -10.42 -45.42 14.40
C ILE A 2 -9.36 -45.84 13.41
N THR A 3 -9.76 -46.22 12.21
CA THR A 3 -8.88 -46.71 11.16
C THR A 3 -8.60 -45.62 10.11
N ARG A 4 -7.56 -45.82 9.28
CA ARG A 4 -7.29 -44.96 8.11
C ARG A 4 -8.49 -44.92 7.15
N ALA A 5 -9.19 -46.01 6.98
CA ALA A 5 -10.36 -46.10 6.12
C ALA A 5 -11.50 -45.19 6.61
N ASP A 6 -11.75 -45.13 7.92
CA ASP A 6 -12.80 -44.27 8.50
C ASP A 6 -12.47 -42.79 8.24
N LEU A 7 -11.21 -42.38 8.45
CA LEU A 7 -10.78 -41.02 8.20
C LEU A 7 -10.89 -40.67 6.71
N LEU A 8 -10.50 -41.58 5.83
CA LEU A 8 -10.59 -41.39 4.39
C LEU A 8 -12.05 -41.25 3.94
N GLU A 9 -12.97 -42.05 4.50
CA GLU A 9 -14.41 -41.93 4.20
C GLU A 9 -14.95 -40.54 4.54
N VAL A 10 -14.58 -40.02 5.71
CA VAL A 10 -14.95 -38.64 6.12
C VAL A 10 -14.40 -37.61 5.13
N LEU A 11 -13.12 -37.70 4.76
CA LEU A 11 -12.52 -36.77 3.81
C LEU A 11 -13.20 -36.86 2.44
N ARG A 12 -13.48 -38.04 1.92
CA ARG A 12 -14.23 -38.27 0.66
C ARG A 12 -15.63 -37.70 0.68
N LYS A 13 -16.35 -37.79 1.81
CA LYS A 13 -17.67 -37.13 1.98
C LYS A 13 -17.53 -35.60 1.85
N ILE A 14 -16.50 -35.00 2.41
CA ILE A 14 -16.23 -33.55 2.33
C ILE A 14 -15.85 -33.15 0.90
N GLU A 15 -14.96 -33.92 0.27
CA GLU A 15 -14.49 -33.69 -1.11
C GLU A 15 -15.65 -33.78 -2.12
N ARG A 16 -16.55 -34.79 -2.01
CA ARG A 16 -17.71 -34.93 -2.88
C ARG A 16 -18.69 -33.73 -2.83
N ARG A 17 -18.68 -32.96 -1.74
CA ARG A 17 -19.42 -31.69 -1.63
C ARG A 17 -18.70 -30.50 -2.27
N GLY A 18 -17.55 -30.71 -2.88
CA GLY A 18 -16.69 -29.64 -3.44
C GLY A 18 -15.93 -28.82 -2.39
N ALA A 19 -15.95 -29.23 -1.11
CA ALA A 19 -15.34 -28.48 -0.01
C ALA A 19 -13.86 -28.86 0.21
N HIS A 20 -13.04 -28.84 -0.85
CA HIS A 20 -11.65 -29.30 -0.84
C HIS A 20 -10.76 -28.63 0.22
N THR A 21 -10.93 -27.32 0.44
CA THR A 21 -10.21 -26.59 1.51
C THR A 21 -10.56 -27.10 2.91
N THR A 22 -11.83 -27.50 3.12
CA THR A 22 -12.27 -28.07 4.38
C THR A 22 -11.70 -29.47 4.56
N ALA A 23 -11.68 -30.30 3.50
CA ALA A 23 -11.06 -31.62 3.53
C ALA A 23 -9.58 -31.54 3.90
N GLU A 24 -8.85 -30.59 3.31
CA GLU A 24 -7.42 -30.33 3.63
C GLU A 24 -7.23 -29.98 5.12
N LYS A 25 -8.06 -29.05 5.65
CA LYS A 25 -7.98 -28.69 7.06
C LYS A 25 -8.29 -29.88 7.98
N CYS A 26 -9.33 -30.65 7.66
CA CYS A 26 -9.65 -31.85 8.42
C CYS A 26 -8.49 -32.85 8.40
N ARG A 27 -7.87 -33.07 7.24
CA ARG A 27 -6.69 -33.94 7.11
C ARG A 27 -5.52 -33.46 7.99
N THR A 28 -5.24 -32.17 7.98
CA THR A 28 -4.22 -31.55 8.83
C THR A 28 -4.56 -31.76 10.32
N TRP A 29 -5.80 -31.53 10.73
CA TRP A 29 -6.23 -31.71 12.10
C TRP A 29 -6.19 -33.17 12.55
N PHE A 30 -6.61 -34.11 11.70
CA PHE A 30 -6.49 -35.52 12.00
C PHE A 30 -5.03 -35.90 12.24
N ASN A 31 -4.13 -35.49 11.35
CA ASN A 31 -2.71 -35.77 11.50
C ASN A 31 -2.13 -35.16 12.80
N GLN A 32 -2.49 -33.92 13.13
CA GLN A 32 -2.07 -33.25 14.37
C GLN A 32 -2.61 -34.00 15.61
N LEU A 33 -3.89 -34.35 15.61
CA LEU A 33 -4.54 -35.05 16.71
C LEU A 33 -3.89 -36.40 16.97
N PHE A 34 -3.70 -37.22 15.93
CA PHE A 34 -3.10 -38.55 16.11
C PHE A 34 -1.61 -38.50 16.42
N ARG A 35 -0.87 -37.51 15.93
CA ARG A 35 0.51 -37.26 16.36
C ARG A 35 0.59 -36.87 17.85
N TYR A 36 -0.36 -36.06 18.33
CA TYR A 36 -0.46 -35.76 19.74
C TYR A 36 -0.76 -37.03 20.56
N ALA A 37 -1.72 -37.83 20.10
CA ALA A 37 -2.08 -39.08 20.76
C ALA A 37 -0.93 -40.12 20.79
N MET A 38 -0.05 -40.13 19.78
CA MET A 38 1.17 -41.00 19.82
C MET A 38 2.09 -40.63 20.98
N VAL A 39 2.15 -39.34 21.35
CA VAL A 39 3.01 -38.87 22.45
C VAL A 39 2.32 -39.00 23.79
N GLU A 40 1.04 -38.60 23.89
CA GLU A 40 0.31 -38.46 25.18
C GLU A 40 -0.29 -39.77 25.68
N VAL A 41 -0.77 -40.61 24.75
CA VAL A 41 -1.44 -41.86 25.11
C VAL A 41 -0.78 -43.11 24.47
N GLU A 42 0.45 -42.95 24.05
CA GLU A 42 1.30 -44.04 23.50
C GLU A 42 0.68 -44.80 22.32
N LEU A 43 -0.11 -44.12 21.48
CA LEU A 43 -0.69 -44.71 20.30
C LEU A 43 0.40 -45.20 19.36
N GLN A 44 0.35 -46.48 18.99
CA GLN A 44 1.44 -47.17 18.26
C GLN A 44 1.61 -46.68 16.81
N SER A 45 0.54 -46.18 16.17
CA SER A 45 0.61 -45.70 14.80
C SER A 45 -0.39 -44.55 14.56
N ASN A 46 -0.04 -43.69 13.59
CA ASN A 46 -0.92 -42.60 13.18
C ASN A 46 -1.83 -43.04 12.01
N PRO A 47 -3.13 -43.27 12.22
CA PRO A 47 -4.03 -43.63 11.12
C PRO A 47 -4.26 -42.52 10.11
N ALA A 48 -3.91 -41.27 10.45
CA ALA A 48 -4.02 -40.12 9.55
C ALA A 48 -2.73 -39.85 8.75
N ALA A 49 -1.67 -40.67 8.92
CA ALA A 49 -0.46 -40.54 8.10
C ALA A 49 -0.81 -40.80 6.62
N ASP A 50 -0.10 -40.10 5.73
CA ASP A 50 -0.14 -40.30 4.26
C ASP A 50 -1.51 -40.10 3.59
N LEU A 51 -2.51 -39.53 4.29
CA LEU A 51 -3.80 -39.21 3.69
C LEU A 51 -3.72 -38.10 2.63
N ASP A 52 -2.62 -37.40 2.53
CA ASP A 52 -2.34 -36.39 1.49
C ASP A 52 -2.05 -37.04 0.12
N ILE A 53 -1.50 -38.25 0.07
CA ILE A 53 -1.18 -38.99 -1.17
C ILE A 53 -2.45 -39.22 -2.02
N VAL A 54 -3.58 -39.49 -1.36
CA VAL A 54 -4.86 -39.77 -2.02
C VAL A 54 -5.81 -38.55 -2.05
N ALA A 55 -5.31 -37.38 -1.69
CA ALA A 55 -6.10 -36.15 -1.67
C ALA A 55 -6.48 -35.70 -3.08
N MET A 56 -7.72 -35.25 -3.26
CA MET A 56 -8.12 -34.64 -4.54
C MET A 56 -7.37 -33.31 -4.78
N PRO A 57 -6.94 -33.04 -6.03
CA PRO A 57 -6.31 -31.77 -6.38
C PRO A 57 -7.20 -30.59 -6.01
N LYS A 58 -6.58 -29.53 -5.47
CA LYS A 58 -7.30 -28.30 -5.17
C LYS A 58 -7.77 -27.65 -6.47
N PRO A 59 -9.03 -27.18 -6.54
CA PRO A 59 -9.44 -26.32 -7.62
C PRO A 59 -8.61 -25.02 -7.62
N ARG A 60 -8.46 -24.42 -8.79
CA ARG A 60 -7.76 -23.12 -8.90
C ARG A 60 -8.41 -22.11 -7.94
N VAL A 61 -7.59 -21.35 -7.24
CA VAL A 61 -8.05 -20.31 -6.31
C VAL A 61 -8.84 -19.27 -7.10
N LYS A 62 -10.14 -19.13 -6.79
CA LYS A 62 -10.94 -18.00 -7.28
C LYS A 62 -10.73 -16.84 -6.31
N HIS A 63 -10.08 -15.78 -6.81
CA HIS A 63 -9.99 -14.53 -6.06
C HIS A 63 -11.36 -13.87 -5.95
N ASN A 64 -11.58 -13.11 -4.87
CA ASN A 64 -12.81 -12.34 -4.74
C ASN A 64 -12.89 -11.32 -5.88
N PRO A 65 -14.04 -11.21 -6.56
CA PRO A 65 -14.22 -10.21 -7.59
C PRO A 65 -14.16 -8.80 -6.99
N PHE A 66 -13.55 -7.88 -7.73
CA PHE A 66 -13.35 -6.49 -7.34
C PHE A 66 -13.56 -5.57 -8.55
N LEU A 67 -13.76 -4.29 -8.32
CA LEU A 67 -13.93 -3.30 -9.38
C LEU A 67 -12.61 -2.59 -9.69
N ARG A 68 -12.42 -2.26 -10.97
CA ARG A 68 -11.38 -1.32 -11.39
C ARG A 68 -11.86 0.12 -11.31
N MET A 69 -10.95 1.10 -11.39
CA MET A 69 -11.29 2.52 -11.27
C MET A 69 -12.35 2.97 -12.29
N GLU A 70 -12.31 2.46 -13.51
CA GLU A 70 -13.27 2.80 -14.58
C GLU A 70 -14.71 2.35 -14.26
N GLN A 71 -14.87 1.39 -13.36
CA GLN A 71 -16.18 0.86 -12.96
C GLN A 71 -16.76 1.60 -11.74
N LEU A 72 -15.94 2.41 -11.05
CA LEU A 72 -16.35 3.11 -9.83
C LEU A 72 -17.44 4.16 -10.07
N PRO A 73 -17.44 4.98 -11.14
CA PRO A 73 -18.51 5.95 -11.37
C PRO A 73 -19.90 5.31 -11.35
N ALA A 74 -20.09 4.25 -12.11
CA ALA A 74 -21.37 3.52 -12.15
C ALA A 74 -21.73 2.86 -10.82
N PHE A 75 -20.73 2.32 -10.10
CA PHE A 75 -20.95 1.72 -8.78
C PHE A 75 -21.39 2.78 -7.76
N LEU A 76 -20.76 3.94 -7.73
CA LEU A 76 -21.04 5.01 -6.78
C LEU A 76 -22.44 5.58 -6.97
N VAL A 77 -22.89 5.76 -8.22
CA VAL A 77 -24.26 6.17 -8.55
C VAL A 77 -25.26 5.13 -8.04
N LYS A 78 -25.04 3.83 -8.28
CA LYS A 78 -25.92 2.77 -7.77
C LYS A 78 -25.90 2.69 -6.24
N LEU A 79 -24.74 2.90 -5.61
CA LEU A 79 -24.62 2.94 -4.15
C LEU A 79 -25.41 4.13 -3.58
N ARG A 80 -25.33 5.31 -4.20
CA ARG A 80 -26.10 6.51 -3.83
C ARG A 80 -27.59 6.27 -3.88
N HIS A 81 -28.08 5.55 -4.91
CA HIS A 81 -29.50 5.24 -5.10
C HIS A 81 -29.94 3.91 -4.45
N TYR A 82 -29.11 3.35 -3.58
CA TYR A 82 -29.47 2.11 -2.89
C TYR A 82 -30.72 2.28 -2.03
N GLY A 83 -31.83 1.64 -2.43
CA GLY A 83 -33.15 1.76 -1.76
C GLY A 83 -33.32 0.92 -0.50
N GLY A 84 -32.24 0.30 0.02
CA GLY A 84 -32.30 -0.50 1.25
C GLY A 84 -32.08 0.33 2.52
N ASP A 85 -31.63 -0.36 3.59
CA ASP A 85 -31.33 0.29 4.86
C ASP A 85 -30.17 1.29 4.75
N LEU A 86 -30.37 2.49 5.31
CA LEU A 86 -29.39 3.59 5.26
C LEU A 86 -28.06 3.23 5.95
N ASN A 87 -28.10 2.55 7.09
CA ASN A 87 -26.89 2.11 7.79
C ASN A 87 -26.06 1.17 6.93
N THR A 88 -26.71 0.32 6.14
CA THR A 88 -26.04 -0.59 5.19
C THR A 88 -25.41 0.18 4.04
N GLN A 89 -26.09 1.18 3.50
CA GLN A 89 -25.57 2.06 2.45
C GLN A 89 -24.34 2.84 2.94
N LEU A 90 -24.47 3.50 4.10
CA LEU A 90 -23.38 4.24 4.74
C LEU A 90 -22.20 3.33 5.12
N GLY A 91 -22.49 2.10 5.56
CA GLY A 91 -21.49 1.09 5.85
C GLY A 91 -20.68 0.67 4.62
N LEU A 92 -21.33 0.48 3.46
CA LEU A 92 -20.64 0.21 2.19
C LEU A 92 -19.77 1.39 1.74
N ARG A 93 -20.30 2.63 1.89
CA ARG A 93 -19.53 3.84 1.57
C ARG A 93 -18.31 3.99 2.48
N LEU A 94 -18.47 3.76 3.79
CA LEU A 94 -17.39 3.81 4.78
C LEU A 94 -16.33 2.72 4.50
N LEU A 95 -16.75 1.51 4.10
CA LEU A 95 -15.84 0.45 3.71
C LEU A 95 -14.97 0.85 2.50
N LEU A 96 -15.58 1.50 1.49
CA LEU A 96 -14.87 2.00 0.31
C LEU A 96 -13.92 3.16 0.66
N LEU A 97 -14.35 4.07 1.54
CA LEU A 97 -13.55 5.23 1.98
C LEU A 97 -12.34 4.84 2.84
N THR A 98 -12.39 3.73 3.55
CA THR A 98 -11.34 3.34 4.51
C THR A 98 -10.52 2.13 4.08
N GLY A 99 -11.08 1.26 3.23
CA GLY A 99 -10.44 0.02 2.81
C GLY A 99 -10.28 -1.02 3.93
N VAL A 100 -10.89 -0.83 5.11
CA VAL A 100 -10.83 -1.79 6.23
C VAL A 100 -11.52 -3.11 5.90
N ARG A 101 -11.31 -4.15 6.70
CA ARG A 101 -12.03 -5.42 6.51
C ARG A 101 -13.47 -5.31 6.97
N THR A 102 -14.35 -6.04 6.30
CA THR A 102 -15.76 -6.12 6.69
C THR A 102 -15.95 -6.52 8.15
N GLY A 103 -15.10 -7.40 8.67
CA GLY A 103 -15.12 -7.82 10.08
C GLY A 103 -14.78 -6.68 11.05
N GLU A 104 -13.79 -5.85 10.70
CA GLU A 104 -13.39 -4.66 11.46
C GLU A 104 -14.55 -3.66 11.50
N LEU A 105 -15.13 -3.33 10.33
CA LEU A 105 -16.26 -2.41 10.25
C LEU A 105 -17.51 -2.90 11.02
N ARG A 106 -17.82 -4.20 10.91
CA ARG A 106 -18.97 -4.79 11.63
C ARG A 106 -18.79 -4.76 13.15
N SER A 107 -17.55 -4.83 13.62
CA SER A 107 -17.23 -4.82 15.05
C SER A 107 -17.01 -3.42 15.60
N ALA A 108 -17.09 -2.39 14.76
CA ALA A 108 -16.89 -1.01 15.15
C ALA A 108 -17.92 -0.56 16.20
N VAL A 109 -17.41 0.08 17.24
CA VAL A 109 -18.21 0.71 18.29
C VAL A 109 -17.91 2.20 18.34
N PRO A 110 -18.87 3.07 18.75
CA PRO A 110 -18.72 4.53 18.78
C PRO A 110 -17.46 5.03 19.48
N GLU A 111 -17.07 4.38 20.54
CA GLU A 111 -15.95 4.75 21.42
C GLU A 111 -14.58 4.63 20.72
N GLN A 112 -14.52 3.96 19.58
CA GLN A 112 -13.31 3.80 18.77
C GLN A 112 -13.03 5.00 17.85
N PHE A 113 -13.96 5.95 17.72
CA PHE A 113 -13.86 7.06 16.77
C PHE A 113 -13.48 8.37 17.46
N ASP A 114 -12.24 8.79 17.27
CA ASP A 114 -11.76 10.14 17.61
C ASP A 114 -12.00 11.06 16.41
N LEU A 115 -13.18 11.69 16.38
CA LEU A 115 -13.61 12.54 15.27
C LEU A 115 -12.94 13.93 15.25
N GLU A 116 -12.33 14.35 16.37
CA GLU A 116 -11.56 15.59 16.44
C GLU A 116 -10.21 15.40 15.71
N ARG A 117 -9.58 14.25 15.95
CA ARG A 117 -8.33 13.88 15.27
C ARG A 117 -8.56 13.20 13.92
N SER A 118 -9.84 12.97 13.54
CA SER A 118 -10.21 12.23 12.33
C SER A 118 -9.52 10.85 12.28
N LEU A 119 -9.64 10.09 13.35
CA LEU A 119 -9.07 8.75 13.51
C LEU A 119 -10.13 7.75 13.95
N TRP A 120 -10.03 6.54 13.44
CA TRP A 120 -10.68 5.36 13.98
C TRP A 120 -9.62 4.45 14.57
N ILE A 121 -9.71 4.20 15.88
CA ILE A 121 -8.76 3.42 16.67
C ILE A 121 -9.34 2.01 16.81
N VAL A 122 -8.86 1.07 16.01
CA VAL A 122 -9.35 -0.32 16.00
C VAL A 122 -8.51 -1.14 16.97
N PRO A 123 -9.10 -1.69 18.04
CA PRO A 123 -8.35 -2.47 19.02
C PRO A 123 -7.82 -3.78 18.42
N PRO A 124 -6.68 -4.31 18.91
CA PRO A 124 -5.99 -5.45 18.31
C PRO A 124 -6.85 -6.71 18.18
N GLU A 125 -7.74 -6.95 19.13
CA GLU A 125 -8.68 -8.09 19.13
C GLU A 125 -9.70 -8.04 17.99
N ASN A 126 -9.90 -6.91 17.33
CA ASN A 126 -10.78 -6.77 16.17
C ASN A 126 -10.04 -6.87 14.84
N VAL A 127 -8.70 -6.89 14.85
CA VAL A 127 -7.85 -6.92 13.65
C VAL A 127 -7.24 -8.31 13.48
N LYS A 128 -7.61 -9.01 12.41
CA LYS A 128 -7.21 -10.41 12.19
C LYS A 128 -5.71 -10.66 12.29
N GLN A 129 -4.87 -9.78 11.71
CA GLN A 129 -3.41 -9.92 11.77
C GLN A 129 -2.86 -9.70 13.17
N LEU A 130 -3.42 -8.74 13.91
CA LEU A 130 -3.00 -8.48 15.29
C LEU A 130 -3.43 -9.61 16.21
N GLN A 131 -4.62 -10.18 16.02
CA GLN A 131 -5.05 -11.41 16.71
C GLN A 131 -4.05 -12.56 16.48
N GLU A 132 -3.57 -12.70 15.24
CA GLU A 132 -2.60 -13.75 14.93
C GLU A 132 -1.25 -13.47 15.58
N GLN A 133 -0.82 -12.22 15.66
CA GLN A 133 0.39 -11.82 16.39
C GLN A 133 0.25 -12.06 17.90
N MET A 134 -0.90 -11.69 18.49
CA MET A 134 -1.19 -11.97 19.91
C MET A 134 -1.03 -13.46 20.20
N ARG A 135 -1.66 -14.30 19.40
CA ARG A 135 -1.59 -15.77 19.55
C ARG A 135 -0.18 -16.32 19.37
N LYS A 136 0.57 -15.87 18.34
CA LYS A 136 1.93 -16.34 18.05
C LYS A 136 2.95 -15.90 19.10
N LYS A 137 2.80 -14.69 19.63
CA LYS A 137 3.73 -14.09 20.61
C LYS A 137 3.28 -14.30 22.06
N ASN A 138 2.14 -14.95 22.29
CA ASN A 138 1.48 -15.11 23.60
C ASN A 138 1.37 -13.77 24.36
N LYS A 139 0.91 -12.73 23.63
CA LYS A 139 0.77 -11.37 24.14
C LYS A 139 -0.68 -10.99 24.33
N ASP A 140 -0.95 -10.14 25.33
CA ASP A 140 -2.27 -9.56 25.56
C ASP A 140 -2.56 -8.38 24.60
N CYS A 141 -3.84 -8.03 24.46
CA CYS A 141 -4.27 -6.89 23.66
C CYS A 141 -3.66 -5.55 24.09
N THR A 142 -3.28 -5.41 25.38
CA THR A 142 -2.63 -4.22 25.93
C THR A 142 -1.16 -4.08 25.51
N GLU A 143 -0.53 -5.16 25.08
CA GLU A 143 0.88 -5.18 24.65
C GLU A 143 1.08 -4.94 23.16
N ILE A 144 0.00 -4.91 22.38
CA ILE A 144 0.02 -4.69 20.95
C ILE A 144 -0.69 -3.37 20.65
N PRO A 145 -0.05 -2.43 19.93
CA PRO A 145 -0.69 -1.17 19.60
C PRO A 145 -1.94 -1.38 18.75
N PRO A 146 -2.98 -0.53 18.92
CA PRO A 146 -4.17 -0.59 18.11
C PRO A 146 -3.86 -0.22 16.67
N TYR A 147 -4.71 -0.65 15.75
CA TYR A 147 -4.64 -0.25 14.36
C TYR A 147 -5.32 1.11 14.16
N LEU A 148 -4.54 2.12 13.76
CA LEU A 148 -5.00 3.47 13.49
C LEU A 148 -5.45 3.59 12.04
N VAL A 149 -6.71 4.01 11.82
CA VAL A 149 -7.29 4.27 10.50
C VAL A 149 -7.58 5.76 10.37
N PRO A 150 -6.79 6.52 9.58
CA PRO A 150 -7.11 7.92 9.29
C PRO A 150 -8.40 7.99 8.49
N LEU A 151 -9.29 8.89 8.92
CA LEU A 151 -10.59 9.10 8.31
C LEU A 151 -10.57 10.34 7.41
N PRO A 152 -10.88 10.21 6.11
CA PRO A 152 -11.12 11.38 5.27
C PRO A 152 -12.40 12.11 5.73
N ARG A 153 -12.55 13.38 5.36
CA ARG A 153 -13.70 14.24 5.75
C ARG A 153 -15.05 13.57 5.48
N GLN A 154 -15.16 12.88 4.36
CA GLN A 154 -16.37 12.17 3.96
C GLN A 154 -16.70 11.01 4.91
N ALA A 155 -15.68 10.27 5.38
CA ALA A 155 -15.88 9.21 6.36
C ALA A 155 -16.27 9.76 7.73
N VAL A 156 -15.67 10.88 8.16
CA VAL A 156 -16.05 11.59 9.40
C VAL A 156 -17.52 12.03 9.34
N ALA A 157 -17.97 12.56 8.21
CA ALA A 157 -19.37 12.97 8.03
C ALA A 157 -20.32 11.77 8.17
N ILE A 158 -20.00 10.64 7.54
CA ILE A 158 -20.79 9.39 7.64
C ILE A 158 -20.84 8.89 9.09
N VAL A 159 -19.71 8.85 9.78
CA VAL A 159 -19.67 8.39 11.17
C VAL A 159 -20.51 9.31 12.07
N ARG A 160 -20.43 10.64 11.89
CA ARG A 160 -21.27 11.60 12.62
C ARG A 160 -22.77 11.37 12.37
N GLU A 161 -23.14 11.06 11.15
CA GLU A 161 -24.54 10.75 10.80
C GLU A 161 -25.01 9.46 11.49
N LEU A 162 -24.23 8.40 11.42
CA LEU A 162 -24.52 7.12 12.11
C LEU A 162 -24.62 7.30 13.62
N LEU A 163 -23.77 8.14 14.22
CA LEU A 163 -23.80 8.43 15.66
C LEU A 163 -25.02 9.28 16.07
N ARG A 164 -25.46 10.23 15.23
CA ARG A 164 -26.69 11.03 15.47
C ARG A 164 -27.94 10.15 15.41
N ALA A 165 -27.97 9.18 14.51
CA ALA A 165 -29.09 8.24 14.36
C ALA A 165 -29.07 7.10 15.40
N LYS A 166 -28.05 7.04 16.26
CA LYS A 166 -27.84 5.94 17.21
C LYS A 166 -28.89 5.93 18.30
N SER A 167 -29.55 4.78 18.48
CA SER A 167 -30.40 4.48 19.64
C SER A 167 -29.57 4.23 20.90
N PRO A 168 -30.05 4.57 22.12
CA PRO A 168 -29.38 4.25 23.38
C PRO A 168 -29.09 2.74 23.58
N ALA A 169 -29.93 1.89 23.04
CA ALA A 169 -29.77 0.43 23.09
C ALA A 169 -28.72 -0.13 22.13
N GLN A 170 -28.21 0.69 21.22
CA GLN A 170 -27.30 0.28 20.18
C GLN A 170 -25.85 0.26 20.68
N ARG A 171 -25.20 -0.90 20.54
CA ARG A 171 -23.79 -1.07 20.92
C ARG A 171 -22.83 -0.75 19.76
N TYR A 172 -23.13 -1.25 18.56
CA TYR A 172 -22.25 -1.17 17.40
C TYR A 172 -22.60 0.02 16.51
N LEU A 173 -21.62 0.52 15.76
CA LEU A 173 -21.83 1.59 14.77
C LEU A 173 -22.87 1.17 13.72
N LEU A 174 -22.81 -0.10 13.28
CA LEU A 174 -23.76 -0.72 12.36
C LEU A 174 -24.55 -1.83 13.08
N PRO A 175 -25.71 -1.50 13.67
CA PRO A 175 -26.49 -2.46 14.44
C PRO A 175 -27.28 -3.42 13.55
N HIS A 176 -27.60 -4.58 14.08
CA HIS A 176 -28.56 -5.46 13.47
C HIS A 176 -29.96 -4.84 13.50
N ARG A 177 -30.72 -4.96 12.38
CA ARG A 177 -32.02 -4.28 12.20
C ARG A 177 -33.02 -4.58 13.30
N SER A 178 -33.14 -5.82 13.74
CA SER A 178 -34.13 -6.27 14.76
C SER A 178 -33.51 -6.48 16.14
N LYS A 179 -32.20 -6.40 16.30
CA LYS A 179 -31.46 -6.64 17.54
C LYS A 179 -30.41 -5.56 17.75
N PRO A 180 -30.76 -4.39 18.26
CA PRO A 180 -29.86 -3.24 18.34
C PRO A 180 -28.55 -3.47 19.10
N ARG A 181 -28.51 -4.44 20.01
CA ARG A 181 -27.30 -4.82 20.75
C ARG A 181 -26.35 -5.72 19.95
N GLU A 182 -26.82 -6.31 18.84
CA GLU A 182 -26.00 -7.11 17.93
C GLU A 182 -25.53 -6.29 16.74
N ARG A 183 -24.41 -6.67 16.15
CA ARG A 183 -23.88 -6.07 14.90
C ARG A 183 -24.58 -6.66 13.68
N ILE A 184 -24.50 -5.99 12.53
CA ILE A 184 -24.96 -6.53 11.25
C ILE A 184 -24.35 -7.90 10.96
N SER A 185 -25.09 -8.76 10.26
CA SER A 185 -24.62 -10.10 9.89
C SER A 185 -23.46 -10.03 8.89
N GLU A 186 -22.71 -11.13 8.76
CA GLU A 186 -21.60 -11.23 7.79
C GLU A 186 -22.06 -11.03 6.34
N ASN A 187 -23.27 -11.42 6.06
CA ASN A 187 -23.83 -11.37 4.72
C ASN A 187 -24.55 -10.05 4.40
N THR A 188 -24.77 -9.15 5.36
CA THR A 188 -25.57 -7.94 5.16
C THR A 188 -25.03 -7.08 4.01
N LEU A 189 -23.72 -6.78 4.01
CA LEU A 189 -23.09 -5.98 2.98
C LEU A 189 -23.09 -6.69 1.62
N ASN A 190 -22.79 -7.99 1.59
CA ASN A 190 -22.82 -8.79 0.36
C ASN A 190 -24.24 -8.93 -0.21
N ALA A 191 -25.25 -9.04 0.65
CA ALA A 191 -26.66 -9.06 0.22
C ALA A 191 -27.08 -7.71 -0.39
N ALA A 192 -26.57 -6.60 0.13
CA ALA A 192 -26.79 -5.28 -0.46
C ALA A 192 -26.12 -5.17 -1.84
N LEU A 193 -24.86 -5.56 -1.97
CA LEU A 193 -24.16 -5.60 -3.26
C LEU A 193 -24.90 -6.46 -4.28
N LYS A 194 -25.39 -7.64 -3.87
CA LYS A 194 -26.21 -8.51 -4.74
C LYS A 194 -27.49 -7.80 -5.21
N ARG A 195 -28.20 -7.09 -4.32
CA ARG A 195 -29.42 -6.33 -4.67
C ARG A 195 -29.12 -5.16 -5.63
N MET A 196 -27.94 -4.57 -5.54
CA MET A 196 -27.48 -3.54 -6.46
C MET A 196 -27.03 -4.07 -7.83
N GLY A 197 -27.11 -5.40 -8.08
CA GLY A 197 -26.70 -6.04 -9.32
C GLY A 197 -25.24 -6.46 -9.38
N TYR A 198 -24.50 -6.42 -8.27
CA TYR A 198 -23.08 -6.80 -8.20
C TYR A 198 -22.86 -8.24 -7.72
N LYS A 199 -23.85 -9.12 -7.89
CA LYS A 199 -23.67 -10.57 -7.66
C LYS A 199 -22.50 -11.06 -8.54
N ASP A 200 -21.54 -11.77 -7.93
CA ASP A 200 -20.36 -12.33 -8.59
C ASP A 200 -19.42 -11.31 -9.26
N LEU A 201 -19.70 -9.99 -9.14
CA LEU A 201 -18.90 -8.89 -9.66
C LEU A 201 -18.16 -8.13 -8.55
N LEU A 202 -18.71 -8.06 -7.34
CA LEU A 202 -18.13 -7.38 -6.20
C LEU A 202 -18.57 -8.01 -4.90
N THR A 203 -17.64 -8.17 -3.96
CA THR A 203 -17.91 -8.58 -2.58
C THR A 203 -17.42 -7.51 -1.60
N GLY A 204 -17.88 -7.57 -0.34
CA GLY A 204 -17.32 -6.68 0.69
C GLY A 204 -15.80 -6.83 0.86
N HIS A 205 -15.25 -8.02 0.63
CA HIS A 205 -13.80 -8.21 0.57
C HIS A 205 -13.19 -7.68 -0.75
N GLY A 206 -13.93 -7.79 -1.83
CA GLY A 206 -13.57 -7.22 -3.13
C GLY A 206 -13.46 -5.69 -3.10
N ILE A 207 -14.27 -4.97 -2.30
CA ILE A 207 -14.14 -3.52 -2.08
C ILE A 207 -12.73 -3.18 -1.60
N ARG A 208 -12.19 -3.94 -0.66
CA ARG A 208 -10.83 -3.75 -0.18
C ARG A 208 -9.78 -4.02 -1.26
N ALA A 209 -10.00 -5.02 -2.11
CA ALA A 209 -9.14 -5.27 -3.28
C ALA A 209 -9.23 -4.11 -4.30
N THR A 210 -10.43 -3.53 -4.50
CA THR A 210 -10.63 -2.31 -5.30
C THR A 210 -9.79 -1.16 -4.77
N VAL A 211 -9.88 -0.86 -3.46
CA VAL A 211 -9.09 0.22 -2.82
C VAL A 211 -7.60 -0.04 -2.97
N SER A 212 -7.15 -1.26 -2.66
CA SER A 212 -5.73 -1.65 -2.80
C SER A 212 -5.21 -1.46 -4.22
N THR A 213 -5.95 -1.97 -5.20
CA THR A 213 -5.56 -1.88 -6.61
C THR A 213 -5.52 -0.44 -7.07
N ALA A 214 -6.57 0.34 -6.79
CA ALA A 214 -6.66 1.73 -7.19
C ALA A 214 -5.55 2.59 -6.56
N LEU A 215 -5.28 2.47 -5.26
CA LEU A 215 -4.20 3.21 -4.60
C LEU A 215 -2.82 2.87 -5.18
N ASN A 216 -2.57 1.60 -5.52
CA ASN A 216 -1.33 1.19 -6.18
C ASN A 216 -1.25 1.70 -7.63
N GLU A 217 -2.34 1.69 -8.39
CA GLU A 217 -2.41 2.23 -9.75
C GLU A 217 -2.29 3.76 -9.77
N LEU A 218 -2.83 4.45 -8.77
CA LEU A 218 -2.60 5.88 -8.52
C LEU A 218 -1.16 6.18 -8.09
N GLY A 219 -0.37 5.14 -7.82
CA GLY A 219 1.05 5.20 -7.56
C GLY A 219 1.40 5.61 -6.13
N TYR A 220 0.55 5.44 -5.13
CA TYR A 220 0.91 5.67 -3.73
C TYR A 220 1.98 4.70 -3.23
N HIS A 221 2.76 5.14 -2.25
CA HIS A 221 3.82 4.32 -1.69
C HIS A 221 3.26 3.01 -1.14
N LYS A 222 3.86 1.89 -1.54
CA LYS A 222 3.38 0.55 -1.18
C LYS A 222 3.19 0.38 0.33
N ASP A 223 4.14 0.88 1.14
CA ASP A 223 4.07 0.72 2.59
C ASP A 223 2.91 1.51 3.21
N TRP A 224 2.51 2.65 2.62
CA TRP A 224 1.32 3.37 3.08
C TRP A 224 0.04 2.59 2.75
N VAL A 225 -0.01 1.99 1.56
CA VAL A 225 -1.15 1.16 1.16
C VAL A 225 -1.23 -0.10 2.03
N GLU A 226 -0.11 -0.80 2.26
CA GLU A 226 -0.08 -1.99 3.12
C GLU A 226 -0.44 -1.66 4.58
N ALA A 227 0.08 -0.54 5.13
CA ALA A 227 -0.28 -0.06 6.46
C ALA A 227 -1.77 0.33 6.55
N GLN A 228 -2.33 1.00 5.51
CA GLN A 228 -3.77 1.31 5.44
C GLN A 228 -4.62 0.07 5.38
N LEU A 229 -4.13 -0.98 4.80
CA LEU A 229 -4.83 -2.25 4.72
C LEU A 229 -4.50 -3.19 5.90
N SER A 230 -3.72 -2.76 6.88
CA SER A 230 -3.28 -3.61 7.99
C SER A 230 -2.80 -4.98 7.49
N HIS A 231 -1.95 -4.98 6.45
CA HIS A 231 -1.29 -6.19 5.98
C HIS A 231 -0.03 -6.42 6.81
N ALA A 232 0.21 -7.67 7.19
CA ALA A 232 1.50 -8.04 7.78
C ALA A 232 2.58 -7.90 6.70
N ASP A 233 3.73 -7.32 7.05
CA ASP A 233 4.87 -7.33 6.16
C ASP A 233 5.31 -8.78 5.92
N THR A 234 5.34 -9.18 4.65
CA THR A 234 5.76 -10.53 4.25
C THR A 234 7.25 -10.74 4.44
N ASN A 235 8.03 -9.66 4.54
CA ASN A 235 9.44 -9.71 4.86
C ASN A 235 9.62 -9.65 6.39
N GLN A 236 9.89 -10.80 7.01
CA GLN A 236 10.04 -10.92 8.47
C GLN A 236 11.18 -10.04 9.02
N ILE A 237 12.24 -9.82 8.24
CA ILE A 237 13.37 -8.97 8.64
C ILE A 237 12.91 -7.52 8.67
N ARG A 238 12.23 -7.03 7.62
CA ARG A 238 11.69 -5.66 7.56
C ARG A 238 10.61 -5.43 8.62
N ALA A 239 9.74 -6.39 8.86
CA ALA A 239 8.73 -6.34 9.91
C ALA A 239 9.31 -6.21 11.32
N SER A 240 10.55 -6.65 11.54
CA SER A 240 11.23 -6.53 12.83
C SER A 240 11.80 -5.13 13.09
N TYR A 241 12.04 -4.34 12.04
CA TYR A 241 12.66 -3.03 12.15
C TYR A 241 11.73 -1.86 11.76
N ASN A 242 10.73 -2.10 10.91
CA ASN A 242 9.81 -1.05 10.48
C ASN A 242 8.49 -1.11 11.27
N HIS A 243 8.38 -0.29 12.30
CA HIS A 243 7.17 -0.09 13.10
C HIS A 243 6.42 1.19 12.74
N ALA A 244 6.78 1.82 11.61
CA ALA A 244 6.16 3.08 11.21
C ALA A 244 4.71 2.85 10.75
N GLU A 245 3.79 3.61 11.33
CA GLU A 245 2.36 3.54 11.02
C GLU A 245 1.95 4.47 9.88
N TYR A 246 2.80 5.39 9.46
CA TYR A 246 2.59 6.36 8.36
C TYR A 246 1.23 7.09 8.45
N VAL A 247 0.77 7.45 9.65
CA VAL A 247 -0.58 7.97 9.87
C VAL A 247 -0.84 9.23 9.04
N GLU A 248 0.10 10.19 9.02
CA GLU A 248 -0.09 11.45 8.29
C GLU A 248 -0.03 11.26 6.77
N GLN A 249 0.89 10.43 6.28
CA GLN A 249 0.98 10.09 4.86
C GLN A 249 -0.29 9.36 4.40
N ARG A 250 -0.81 8.43 5.22
CA ARG A 250 -2.06 7.73 4.95
C ARG A 250 -3.26 8.66 5.03
N ARG A 251 -3.25 9.69 5.89
CA ARG A 251 -4.28 10.72 5.99
C ARG A 251 -4.41 11.46 4.65
N ALA A 252 -3.30 11.95 4.11
CA ALA A 252 -3.28 12.63 2.82
C ALA A 252 -3.72 11.71 1.67
N MET A 253 -3.22 10.47 1.65
CA MET A 253 -3.59 9.45 0.66
C MET A 253 -5.09 9.14 0.68
N MET A 254 -5.66 8.91 1.87
CA MET A 254 -7.08 8.56 2.00
C MET A 254 -8.00 9.75 1.75
N GLN A 255 -7.53 10.98 1.99
CA GLN A 255 -8.30 12.17 1.63
C GLN A 255 -8.35 12.34 0.11
N ASP A 256 -7.22 12.23 -0.61
CA ASP A 256 -7.21 12.26 -2.08
C ASP A 256 -8.08 11.14 -2.68
N TRP A 257 -8.00 9.93 -2.11
CA TRP A 257 -8.86 8.82 -2.49
C TRP A 257 -10.35 9.16 -2.36
N ALA A 258 -10.75 9.74 -1.24
CA ALA A 258 -12.14 10.11 -0.97
C ALA A 258 -12.62 11.24 -1.91
N ASP A 259 -11.78 12.23 -2.20
CA ASP A 259 -12.10 13.32 -3.11
C ASP A 259 -12.26 12.82 -4.55
N ARG A 260 -11.47 11.82 -4.97
CA ARG A 260 -11.65 11.13 -6.28
C ARG A 260 -12.94 10.34 -6.33
N LEU A 261 -13.34 9.67 -5.25
CA LEU A 261 -14.63 8.97 -5.20
C LEU A 261 -15.79 9.95 -5.40
N ASP A 262 -15.74 11.14 -4.80
CA ASP A 262 -16.77 12.17 -4.99
C ASP A 262 -16.78 12.69 -6.43
N GLN A 263 -15.62 12.91 -7.05
CA GLN A 263 -15.49 13.30 -8.46
C GLN A 263 -16.07 12.22 -9.39
N TRP A 264 -15.75 10.95 -9.17
CA TRP A 264 -16.27 9.85 -9.98
C TRP A 264 -17.77 9.64 -9.80
N GLU A 265 -18.32 9.88 -8.60
CA GLU A 265 -19.76 9.88 -8.38
C GLU A 265 -20.45 10.98 -9.19
N MET A 266 -19.90 12.19 -9.20
CA MET A 266 -20.40 13.29 -10.01
C MET A 266 -20.33 13.00 -11.51
N GLN A 267 -19.23 12.42 -11.98
CA GLN A 267 -19.09 11.99 -13.38
C GLN A 267 -20.12 10.93 -13.75
N GLY A 268 -20.35 9.95 -12.88
CA GLY A 268 -21.35 8.92 -13.10
C GLY A 268 -22.78 9.48 -13.16
N LEU A 269 -23.11 10.46 -12.33
CA LEU A 269 -24.41 11.14 -12.35
C LEU A 269 -24.61 11.98 -13.64
N GLN A 270 -23.55 12.55 -14.20
CA GLN A 270 -23.61 13.30 -15.47
C GLN A 270 -23.75 12.36 -16.68
N ALA A 271 -23.14 11.16 -16.62
CA ALA A 271 -23.18 10.20 -17.72
C ALA A 271 -24.52 9.47 -17.84
N ASP A 272 -25.31 9.38 -16.78
CA ASP A 272 -26.62 8.73 -16.75
C ASP A 272 -27.70 9.65 -16.17
N PRO A 273 -28.21 10.61 -16.96
CA PRO A 273 -29.20 11.58 -16.51
C PRO A 273 -30.56 10.96 -16.11
N GLU A 274 -30.89 9.76 -16.59
CA GLU A 274 -32.13 9.04 -16.20
C GLU A 274 -32.05 8.50 -14.78
N MET A 275 -30.86 8.29 -14.25
CA MET A 275 -30.59 8.00 -12.85
C MET A 275 -30.57 9.27 -11.97
N ALA A 276 -30.75 10.47 -12.54
CA ALA A 276 -30.95 11.69 -11.78
C ALA A 276 -32.30 11.65 -11.02
N PRO A 277 -32.42 12.24 -9.84
CA PRO A 277 -33.28 11.78 -8.77
C PRO A 277 -34.78 12.00 -9.03
N SER A 278 -35.52 10.92 -9.18
CA SER A 278 -36.96 10.86 -8.89
C SER A 278 -37.25 10.47 -7.42
N MET A 279 -36.25 10.50 -6.54
CA MET A 279 -36.39 10.10 -5.12
C MET A 279 -36.66 11.33 -4.21
N PRO A 280 -37.48 11.17 -3.15
CA PRO A 280 -37.75 12.23 -2.18
C PRO A 280 -36.45 12.78 -1.56
N ARG A 281 -36.38 14.09 -1.41
CA ARG A 281 -35.20 14.83 -0.90
C ARG A 281 -34.71 14.39 0.47
N ASP A 282 -35.52 13.66 1.25
CA ASP A 282 -35.21 13.21 2.61
C ASP A 282 -34.24 12.04 2.73
N ARG A 283 -33.82 11.41 1.61
CA ARG A 283 -32.90 10.26 1.64
C ARG A 283 -31.55 10.51 0.96
N ARG A 284 -31.23 11.75 0.64
CA ARG A 284 -29.91 12.10 0.06
C ARG A 284 -28.88 12.22 1.18
N LEU A 285 -27.69 11.70 0.92
CA LEU A 285 -26.52 12.08 1.72
C LEU A 285 -26.39 13.59 1.71
N PRO A 286 -26.25 14.26 2.86
CA PRO A 286 -26.05 15.69 2.88
C PRO A 286 -24.82 16.06 2.06
N PRO A 287 -24.84 17.16 1.29
CA PRO A 287 -23.62 17.65 0.68
C PRO A 287 -22.58 17.89 1.78
N VAL A 288 -21.36 17.44 1.55
CA VAL A 288 -20.25 17.70 2.47
C VAL A 288 -20.12 19.22 2.58
N PRO A 289 -20.29 19.84 3.76
CA PRO A 289 -20.11 21.28 3.89
C PRO A 289 -18.69 21.64 3.46
N ALA A 290 -18.59 22.67 2.61
CA ALA A 290 -17.29 23.25 2.27
C ALA A 290 -16.66 23.73 3.58
N VAL A 291 -15.63 23.04 4.04
CA VAL A 291 -14.82 23.47 5.17
C VAL A 291 -13.79 24.41 4.61
N GLU A 292 -13.82 25.67 5.05
CA GLU A 292 -12.73 26.60 4.76
C GLU A 292 -11.39 25.96 5.17
N PRO A 293 -10.35 26.10 4.35
CA PRO A 293 -9.03 25.59 4.70
C PRO A 293 -8.57 26.32 5.98
N LEU A 294 -8.12 25.53 6.97
CA LEU A 294 -7.48 26.09 8.16
C LEU A 294 -6.27 26.91 7.72
N PRO A 295 -6.09 28.13 8.27
CA PRO A 295 -4.96 28.99 7.89
C PRO A 295 -3.65 28.29 8.24
N ILE A 296 -2.83 28.10 7.22
CA ILE A 296 -1.42 27.72 7.37
C ILE A 296 -0.75 28.90 8.10
N ARG A 297 -0.20 28.67 9.29
CA ARG A 297 0.66 29.65 9.96
C ARG A 297 1.96 29.72 9.16
N ASP A 298 2.03 30.71 8.29
CA ASP A 298 3.27 31.11 7.64
C ASP A 298 4.20 31.71 8.68
N GLY A 299 5.33 31.05 8.91
CA GLY A 299 6.49 31.64 9.57
C GLY A 299 7.14 32.63 8.61
N HIS A 300 6.94 33.92 8.87
CA HIS A 300 7.63 34.97 8.17
C HIS A 300 9.15 34.87 8.35
N VAL A 301 9.84 34.79 7.21
CA VAL A 301 11.20 35.30 7.10
C VAL A 301 11.17 36.45 6.08
N GLU A 302 11.35 37.67 6.59
CA GLU A 302 11.55 38.87 5.81
C GLU A 302 12.85 38.77 5.02
N SER A 303 12.80 39.09 3.75
CA SER A 303 13.98 39.63 3.03
C SER A 303 13.48 40.63 1.97
N ALA A 304 14.09 41.82 2.03
CA ALA A 304 13.77 43.02 1.33
C ALA A 304 14.09 42.99 -0.19
N PRO A 305 13.62 43.99 -0.97
CA PRO A 305 13.62 43.94 -2.42
C PRO A 305 14.90 44.52 -3.03
N ALA A 306 15.28 44.03 -4.18
CA ALA A 306 16.24 44.70 -5.07
C ALA A 306 15.55 45.01 -6.40
N GLU A 307 15.40 46.32 -6.65
CA GLU A 307 15.14 46.93 -7.96
C GLU A 307 16.33 46.76 -8.88
N VAL A 308 16.11 46.45 -10.17
CA VAL A 308 16.90 47.01 -11.29
C VAL A 308 16.07 46.96 -12.59
N ALA A 309 15.60 48.08 -13.02
CA ALA A 309 15.71 48.83 -14.28
C ALA A 309 15.55 48.09 -15.63
N ALA A 310 14.73 48.76 -16.43
CA ALA A 310 14.40 48.55 -17.82
C ALA A 310 15.56 48.78 -18.80
N GLY A 311 15.46 48.13 -19.96
CA GLY A 311 16.26 48.46 -21.14
C GLY A 311 15.51 48.06 -22.42
N GLU A 312 15.17 49.08 -23.20
CA GLU A 312 14.44 49.05 -24.48
C GLU A 312 15.31 48.62 -25.67
N GLY A 313 14.61 48.24 -26.76
CA GLY A 313 15.06 48.26 -28.17
C GLY A 313 15.27 46.88 -28.80
N ASP A 314 14.84 46.53 -29.99
CA ASP A 314 14.44 47.28 -31.17
C ASP A 314 13.78 46.31 -32.19
N GLU A 315 12.94 46.83 -33.03
CA GLU A 315 12.22 46.16 -34.13
C GLU A 315 13.14 45.60 -35.21
N LEU A 316 12.73 44.53 -35.87
CA LEU A 316 12.79 44.43 -37.33
C LEU A 316 11.93 43.29 -37.92
N GLU A 317 11.03 43.71 -38.81
CA GLU A 317 10.12 42.94 -39.65
C GLU A 317 10.79 41.84 -40.51
N ARG A 318 10.03 40.78 -40.80
CA ARG A 318 9.73 40.26 -42.12
C ARG A 318 8.76 39.04 -42.09
N SER A 319 7.59 39.22 -42.68
CA SER A 319 6.61 38.18 -43.12
C SER A 319 7.01 37.55 -44.45
N PRO A 320 6.18 36.64 -45.02
CA PRO A 320 5.77 35.32 -44.59
C PRO A 320 6.05 34.24 -45.67
N VAL A 321 6.15 32.98 -45.27
CA VAL A 321 5.94 31.86 -46.21
C VAL A 321 5.02 30.82 -45.55
N LEU A 322 3.87 30.65 -46.16
CA LEU A 322 2.89 29.62 -45.91
C LEU A 322 3.50 28.22 -46.11
N THR A 323 3.46 27.38 -45.06
CA THR A 323 3.47 25.95 -45.27
C THR A 323 2.48 25.34 -44.27
N LEU A 324 1.40 24.78 -44.81
CA LEU A 324 0.45 23.96 -44.10
C LEU A 324 1.17 22.72 -43.53
N VAL A 325 1.35 22.65 -42.23
CA VAL A 325 1.67 21.41 -41.54
C VAL A 325 0.60 21.20 -40.48
N ALA A 326 0.06 19.99 -40.49
CA ALA A 326 -1.06 19.50 -39.69
C ALA A 326 -0.99 19.97 -38.23
N ARG A 327 -2.08 20.56 -37.77
CA ARG A 327 -2.32 20.82 -36.35
C ARG A 327 -2.46 19.46 -35.62
N LYS A 328 -1.39 19.08 -34.95
CA LYS A 328 -1.44 18.05 -33.92
C LYS A 328 -2.18 18.64 -32.71
N ASP A 329 -3.31 18.03 -32.35
CA ASP A 329 -4.10 18.37 -31.18
C ASP A 329 -3.23 18.60 -29.95
N GLN A 330 -3.00 19.86 -29.58
CA GLN A 330 -2.48 20.24 -28.28
C GLN A 330 -3.65 20.25 -27.28
N ARG A 331 -3.97 19.07 -26.74
CA ARG A 331 -4.71 19.02 -25.48
C ARG A 331 -3.79 19.60 -24.40
N PRO A 332 -4.26 20.52 -23.54
CA PRO A 332 -3.45 20.98 -22.44
C PRO A 332 -3.05 19.77 -21.59
N GLN A 333 -1.75 19.58 -21.42
CA GLN A 333 -1.26 18.52 -20.55
C GLN A 333 -1.72 18.83 -19.12
N PRO A 334 -2.28 17.85 -18.39
CA PRO A 334 -2.70 18.06 -17.02
C PRO A 334 -1.48 18.51 -16.20
N VAL A 335 -1.63 19.58 -15.42
CA VAL A 335 -0.60 20.05 -14.49
C VAL A 335 -0.38 18.94 -13.47
N LEU A 336 0.76 18.24 -13.59
CA LEU A 336 1.15 17.19 -12.69
C LEU A 336 1.35 17.79 -11.28
N THR A 337 0.81 17.15 -10.26
CA THR A 337 1.11 17.49 -8.86
C THR A 337 2.60 17.23 -8.60
N ASP A 338 3.18 17.88 -7.59
CA ASP A 338 4.61 17.72 -7.26
C ASP A 338 4.97 16.24 -7.01
N ILE A 339 4.07 15.49 -6.38
CA ILE A 339 4.19 14.04 -6.18
C ILE A 339 4.19 13.27 -7.52
N GLN A 340 3.37 13.69 -8.48
CA GLN A 340 3.33 13.07 -9.81
C GLN A 340 4.59 13.38 -10.61
N ARG A 341 5.14 14.60 -10.46
CA ARG A 341 6.44 15.00 -11.06
C ARG A 341 7.58 14.18 -10.45
N GLU A 342 7.62 14.07 -9.13
CA GLU A 342 8.66 13.28 -8.45
C GLU A 342 8.62 11.80 -8.88
N ARG A 343 7.44 11.23 -9.00
CA ARG A 343 7.25 9.83 -9.48
C ARG A 343 7.59 9.65 -10.94
N ALA A 344 7.24 10.59 -11.78
CA ALA A 344 7.65 10.58 -13.18
C ALA A 344 9.19 10.63 -13.29
N LEU A 345 9.82 11.42 -12.43
CA LEU A 345 11.29 11.50 -12.34
C LEU A 345 11.91 10.18 -11.87
N VAL A 346 11.37 9.58 -10.80
CA VAL A 346 11.83 8.27 -10.29
C VAL A 346 11.64 7.18 -11.33
N LEU A 347 10.50 7.17 -12.06
CA LEU A 347 10.25 6.24 -13.14
C LEU A 347 11.21 6.45 -14.32
N ALA A 348 11.41 7.70 -14.74
CA ALA A 348 12.34 8.05 -15.81
C ALA A 348 13.78 7.65 -15.44
N THR A 349 14.17 7.86 -14.18
CA THR A 349 15.48 7.41 -13.67
C THR A 349 15.57 5.88 -13.69
N PHE A 350 14.54 5.17 -13.23
CA PHE A 350 14.52 3.71 -13.24
C PHE A 350 14.63 3.14 -14.67
N GLU A 351 13.93 3.72 -15.63
CA GLU A 351 13.90 3.30 -17.04
C GLU A 351 15.05 3.89 -17.87
N SER A 352 15.91 4.71 -17.25
CA SER A 352 17.10 5.27 -17.91
C SER A 352 17.96 4.18 -18.53
N PRO A 353 18.55 4.42 -19.71
CA PRO A 353 19.50 3.49 -20.35
C PRO A 353 20.70 3.12 -19.46
N HIS A 354 21.06 4.00 -18.52
CA HIS A 354 22.13 3.80 -17.56
C HIS A 354 21.76 2.86 -16.39
N ASN A 355 20.49 2.49 -16.27
CA ASN A 355 20.02 1.52 -15.28
C ASN A 355 19.62 0.22 -15.99
N LEU A 356 20.56 -0.69 -16.10
CA LEU A 356 20.44 -1.92 -16.88
C LEU A 356 19.51 -2.94 -16.22
N PRO A 357 18.61 -3.60 -16.97
CA PRO A 357 17.89 -4.78 -16.45
C PRO A 357 18.88 -5.83 -15.97
N LEU A 358 18.59 -6.50 -14.84
CA LEU A 358 19.47 -7.52 -14.25
C LEU A 358 19.97 -8.56 -15.26
N PRO A 359 19.16 -9.09 -16.22
CA PRO A 359 19.67 -10.02 -17.23
C PRO A 359 20.69 -9.41 -18.18
N ALA A 360 20.54 -8.12 -18.52
CA ALA A 360 21.47 -7.42 -19.40
C ALA A 360 22.80 -7.16 -18.69
N PHE A 361 22.76 -6.69 -17.43
CA PHE A 361 23.95 -6.51 -16.61
C PHE A 361 24.72 -7.83 -16.41
N ALA A 362 24.01 -8.93 -16.08
CA ALA A 362 24.58 -10.26 -15.89
C ALA A 362 25.36 -10.72 -17.15
N LYS A 363 24.81 -10.48 -18.33
CA LYS A 363 25.44 -10.81 -19.61
C LYS A 363 26.73 -10.00 -19.83
N LEU A 364 26.73 -8.71 -19.49
CA LEU A 364 27.91 -7.83 -19.67
C LEU A 364 29.07 -8.20 -18.75
N VAL A 365 28.77 -8.61 -17.49
CA VAL A 365 29.81 -9.05 -16.54
C VAL A 365 30.15 -10.54 -16.62
N GLY A 366 29.55 -11.30 -17.54
CA GLY A 366 29.81 -12.73 -17.72
C GLY A 366 29.37 -13.62 -16.54
N LYS A 367 28.39 -13.15 -15.72
CA LYS A 367 27.90 -13.88 -14.54
C LYS A 367 26.45 -14.37 -14.75
N SER A 368 26.10 -15.47 -14.06
CA SER A 368 24.71 -15.93 -14.04
C SER A 368 23.80 -14.97 -13.22
N ARG A 369 22.50 -14.92 -13.54
CA ARG A 369 21.51 -14.17 -12.76
C ARG A 369 21.55 -14.51 -11.26
N HIS A 370 21.80 -15.77 -10.94
CA HIS A 370 21.88 -16.23 -9.56
C HIS A 370 23.12 -15.68 -8.83
N GLN A 371 24.24 -15.55 -9.51
CA GLN A 371 25.45 -14.91 -8.97
C GLN A 371 25.23 -13.42 -8.74
N ILE A 372 24.59 -12.70 -9.68
CA ILE A 372 24.25 -11.29 -9.51
C ILE A 372 23.32 -11.08 -8.31
N ASN A 373 22.26 -11.90 -8.17
CA ASN A 373 21.38 -11.81 -7.01
C ASN A 373 22.12 -12.07 -5.69
N ARG A 374 23.08 -13.00 -5.66
CA ARG A 374 23.96 -13.19 -4.49
C ARG A 374 24.83 -11.98 -4.20
N ASP A 375 25.36 -11.32 -5.25
CA ASP A 375 26.18 -10.10 -5.09
C ASP A 375 25.34 -8.93 -4.58
N ILE A 376 24.07 -8.79 -5.00
CA ILE A 376 23.13 -7.81 -4.47
C ILE A 376 22.79 -8.11 -3.00
N GLN A 377 22.46 -9.36 -2.68
CA GLN A 377 22.15 -9.77 -1.30
C GLN A 377 23.36 -9.61 -0.35
N ALA A 378 24.56 -9.87 -0.86
CA ALA A 378 25.81 -9.68 -0.13
C ALA A 378 26.30 -8.22 -0.13
N ARG A 379 25.50 -7.25 -0.62
CA ARG A 379 25.82 -5.81 -0.69
C ARG A 379 27.09 -5.50 -1.44
N ARG A 380 27.38 -6.25 -2.47
CA ARG A 380 28.49 -6.02 -3.39
C ARG A 380 28.08 -5.25 -4.64
N LEU A 381 26.76 -5.16 -4.89
CA LEU A 381 26.17 -4.43 -5.99
C LEU A 381 24.96 -3.64 -5.51
N LEU A 382 24.84 -2.40 -5.93
CA LEU A 382 23.63 -1.58 -5.77
C LEU A 382 22.62 -1.96 -6.84
N SER A 383 21.39 -2.25 -6.45
CA SER A 383 20.28 -2.45 -7.38
C SER A 383 19.07 -1.60 -7.01
N LEU A 384 18.43 -1.05 -8.02
CA LEU A 384 17.16 -0.33 -7.90
C LEU A 384 16.01 -1.29 -8.15
N SER A 385 14.97 -1.22 -7.34
CA SER A 385 13.74 -1.98 -7.55
C SER A 385 12.53 -1.06 -7.55
N MET A 386 11.56 -1.34 -8.44
CA MET A 386 10.32 -0.58 -8.52
C MET A 386 9.14 -1.55 -8.69
N GLY A 387 8.51 -1.91 -7.57
CA GLY A 387 7.36 -2.80 -7.54
C GLY A 387 7.57 -4.07 -8.38
N ASN A 388 6.64 -4.39 -9.27
CA ASN A 388 6.68 -5.57 -10.15
C ASN A 388 7.53 -5.38 -11.42
N ARG A 389 8.20 -4.22 -11.60
CA ARG A 389 9.03 -3.92 -12.79
C ARG A 389 10.41 -4.57 -12.75
N GLY A 390 10.70 -5.35 -11.72
CA GLY A 390 11.96 -6.07 -11.56
C GLY A 390 13.08 -5.20 -10.97
N GLN A 391 14.32 -5.69 -11.12
CA GLN A 391 15.52 -5.02 -10.62
C GLN A 391 16.34 -4.46 -11.77
N ARG A 392 16.91 -3.26 -11.55
CA ARG A 392 17.87 -2.63 -12.45
C ARG A 392 19.16 -2.31 -11.71
N ILE A 393 20.25 -2.45 -12.41
CA ILE A 393 21.60 -2.24 -11.86
C ILE A 393 22.24 -1.09 -12.63
N PRO A 394 22.68 -0.02 -11.95
CA PRO A 394 23.35 1.09 -12.60
C PRO A 394 24.61 0.65 -13.34
N ASP A 395 24.79 1.14 -14.55
CA ASP A 395 25.86 0.77 -15.48
C ASP A 395 27.25 1.21 -15.04
N TRP A 396 27.36 2.27 -14.21
CA TRP A 396 28.65 2.70 -13.65
C TRP A 396 29.34 1.59 -12.85
N GLN A 397 28.60 0.58 -12.37
CA GLN A 397 29.13 -0.56 -11.67
C GLN A 397 29.83 -1.57 -12.62
N LEU A 398 29.86 -1.30 -13.92
CA LEU A 398 30.73 -1.98 -14.89
C LEU A 398 32.16 -1.41 -14.87
N ASP A 399 32.33 -0.18 -14.38
CA ASP A 399 33.65 0.44 -14.19
C ASP A 399 34.25 0.00 -12.84
N PRO A 400 35.47 -0.56 -12.82
CA PRO A 400 36.08 -1.11 -11.61
C PRO A 400 36.21 -0.09 -10.47
N VAL A 401 36.59 1.14 -10.77
CA VAL A 401 36.82 2.21 -9.76
C VAL A 401 35.53 2.62 -9.10
N ARG A 402 34.50 2.86 -9.89
CA ARG A 402 33.16 3.20 -9.39
C ARG A 402 32.48 2.03 -8.68
N GLN A 403 32.75 0.81 -9.15
CA GLN A 403 32.22 -0.42 -8.50
C GLN A 403 32.84 -0.59 -7.09
N ASP A 404 34.15 -0.48 -6.97
CA ASP A 404 34.83 -0.64 -5.68
C ASP A 404 34.42 0.45 -4.69
N PHE A 405 34.25 1.69 -5.16
CA PHE A 405 33.72 2.76 -4.34
C PHE A 405 32.27 2.48 -3.90
N THR A 406 31.40 2.10 -4.82
CA THR A 406 30.02 1.73 -4.51
C THR A 406 29.96 0.62 -3.47
N ARG A 407 30.82 -0.40 -3.59
CA ARG A 407 30.97 -1.50 -2.62
C ARG A 407 31.41 -1.01 -1.25
N ALA A 408 32.39 -0.10 -1.20
CA ALA A 408 32.88 0.50 0.04
C ALA A 408 31.77 1.33 0.75
N VAL A 409 30.96 2.07 -0.02
CA VAL A 409 29.79 2.79 0.50
C VAL A 409 28.75 1.80 1.05
N LEU A 410 28.37 0.78 0.28
CA LEU A 410 27.38 -0.24 0.69
C LEU A 410 27.81 -0.99 1.96
N ALA A 411 29.11 -1.21 2.16
CA ALA A 411 29.62 -1.85 3.36
C ALA A 411 29.52 -0.96 4.61
N ARG A 412 29.53 0.40 4.44
CA ARG A 412 29.51 1.36 5.55
C ARG A 412 28.12 1.79 5.98
N VAL A 413 27.20 1.95 5.01
CA VAL A 413 25.90 2.59 5.27
C VAL A 413 24.82 1.64 5.78
N GLY A 414 25.12 0.34 5.96
CA GLY A 414 24.14 -0.61 6.48
C GLY A 414 22.88 -0.71 5.59
N ASP A 415 21.70 -0.89 6.16
CA ASP A 415 20.44 -1.22 5.46
C ASP A 415 19.65 0.03 5.03
N LEU A 416 20.31 0.95 4.31
CA LEU A 416 19.63 2.11 3.74
C LEU A 416 18.92 1.80 2.43
N ASP A 417 17.91 2.63 2.13
CA ASP A 417 17.14 2.54 0.89
C ASP A 417 18.02 2.73 -0.34
N SER A 418 17.87 1.85 -1.33
CA SER A 418 18.69 1.84 -2.55
C SER A 418 18.54 3.11 -3.38
N TRP A 419 17.38 3.79 -3.33
CA TRP A 419 17.15 5.02 -4.04
C TRP A 419 17.83 6.21 -3.36
N MET A 420 17.88 6.24 -2.02
CA MET A 420 18.66 7.21 -1.27
C MET A 420 20.15 7.08 -1.59
N LEU A 421 20.65 5.84 -1.62
CA LEU A 421 22.05 5.56 -1.99
C LEU A 421 22.36 5.96 -3.44
N TYR A 422 21.46 5.66 -4.36
CA TYR A 422 21.58 6.06 -5.76
C TYR A 422 21.71 7.57 -5.88
N ARG A 423 20.82 8.34 -5.25
CA ARG A 423 20.86 9.81 -5.24
C ARG A 423 22.15 10.33 -4.63
N ALA A 424 22.51 9.84 -3.43
CA ALA A 424 23.73 10.26 -2.75
C ALA A 424 25.01 9.99 -3.53
N LEU A 425 25.01 9.01 -4.46
CA LEU A 425 26.15 8.69 -5.32
C LEU A 425 26.17 9.51 -6.62
N CYS A 426 24.99 9.90 -7.15
CA CYS A 426 24.85 10.51 -8.47
C CYS A 426 24.65 12.03 -8.43
N GLU A 427 24.08 12.58 -7.34
CA GLU A 427 23.79 14.00 -7.27
C GLU A 427 25.05 14.82 -7.03
N PRO A 428 25.21 15.96 -7.71
CA PRO A 428 26.30 16.89 -7.46
C PRO A 428 26.32 17.40 -6.02
N VAL A 429 27.50 17.52 -5.41
CA VAL A 429 27.66 18.00 -4.02
C VAL A 429 28.58 19.19 -4.00
N ASP A 430 28.16 20.29 -3.38
CA ASP A 430 28.95 21.54 -3.30
C ASP A 430 30.32 21.33 -2.67
N ALA A 431 30.42 20.45 -1.66
CA ALA A 431 31.70 20.10 -1.00
C ALA A 431 32.69 19.39 -1.94
N LEU A 432 32.24 18.92 -3.11
CA LEU A 432 33.08 18.32 -4.15
C LEU A 432 33.25 19.25 -5.37
N GLY A 433 32.99 20.55 -5.20
CA GLY A 433 33.08 21.52 -6.29
C GLY A 433 32.02 21.34 -7.37
N GLY A 434 30.83 20.79 -7.00
CA GLY A 434 29.75 20.53 -7.93
C GLY A 434 29.85 19.19 -8.68
N LEU A 435 30.84 18.36 -8.38
CA LEU A 435 30.93 16.99 -8.90
C LEU A 435 30.06 16.04 -8.09
N SER A 436 29.54 15.01 -8.74
CA SER A 436 28.95 13.88 -8.03
C SER A 436 30.05 13.04 -7.35
N PRO A 437 29.74 12.31 -6.25
CA PRO A 437 30.70 11.42 -5.61
C PRO A 437 31.33 10.40 -6.57
N LEU A 438 30.57 9.87 -7.53
CA LEU A 438 31.07 8.94 -8.55
C LEU A 438 32.03 9.58 -9.54
N GLU A 439 31.89 10.87 -9.84
CA GLU A 439 32.82 11.63 -10.68
C GLU A 439 34.08 12.01 -9.89
N ALA A 440 33.90 12.42 -8.63
CA ALA A 440 35.01 12.75 -7.75
C ALA A 440 35.95 11.56 -7.50
N VAL A 441 35.42 10.35 -7.40
CA VAL A 441 36.24 9.14 -7.25
C VAL A 441 37.11 8.87 -8.47
N VAL A 442 36.58 9.06 -9.67
CA VAL A 442 37.37 8.94 -10.93
C VAL A 442 38.44 10.01 -11.02
N ALA A 443 38.19 11.19 -10.45
CA ALA A 443 39.20 12.28 -10.33
C ALA A 443 40.22 12.05 -9.20
N GLY A 444 40.16 10.91 -8.49
CA GLY A 444 41.14 10.57 -7.43
C GLY A 444 40.76 11.03 -6.02
N ALA A 445 39.59 11.65 -5.83
CA ALA A 445 39.11 12.20 -4.55
C ALA A 445 38.21 11.22 -3.78
N ALA A 446 38.61 9.96 -3.64
CA ALA A 446 37.75 8.90 -3.06
C ALA A 446 37.41 9.11 -1.56
N ARG A 447 38.31 9.74 -0.78
CA ARG A 447 38.09 10.04 0.64
C ARG A 447 37.06 11.15 0.80
N GLU A 448 37.17 12.20 0.03
CA GLU A 448 36.27 13.35 0.00
C GLU A 448 34.87 12.93 -0.49
N ALA A 449 34.84 12.10 -1.54
CA ALA A 449 33.61 11.52 -2.04
C ALA A 449 32.90 10.67 -0.99
N MET A 450 33.62 9.81 -0.23
CA MET A 450 33.06 9.04 0.85
C MET A 450 32.50 9.92 1.96
N HIS A 451 33.21 10.94 2.35
CA HIS A 451 32.76 11.91 3.36
C HIS A 451 31.50 12.64 2.91
N ALA A 452 31.45 13.08 1.65
CA ALA A 452 30.31 13.75 1.07
C ALA A 452 29.05 12.82 1.06
N VAL A 453 29.19 11.57 0.64
CA VAL A 453 28.09 10.58 0.67
C VAL A 453 27.57 10.37 2.10
N LEU A 454 28.46 10.17 3.09
CA LEU A 454 28.06 10.00 4.48
C LEU A 454 27.39 11.26 5.05
N GLY A 455 27.83 12.47 4.61
CA GLY A 455 27.19 13.74 4.97
C GLY A 455 25.77 13.86 4.45
N VAL A 456 25.56 13.59 3.16
CA VAL A 456 24.24 13.60 2.52
C VAL A 456 23.28 12.59 3.18
N LEU A 457 23.81 11.45 3.64
CA LEU A 457 23.03 10.41 4.31
C LEU A 457 22.84 10.67 5.82
N GLY A 458 23.36 11.77 6.38
CA GLY A 458 23.24 12.11 7.80
C GLY A 458 24.04 11.20 8.74
N LEU A 459 25.09 10.53 8.24
CA LEU A 459 25.89 9.55 8.98
C LEU A 459 27.22 10.10 9.53
N LEU A 460 27.43 11.41 9.47
CA LEU A 460 28.64 12.11 9.97
C LEU A 460 28.60 12.40 11.48
N GLY A 461 27.97 11.57 12.32
CA GLY A 461 27.75 11.86 13.74
C GLY A 461 28.24 10.82 14.76
N GLU A 462 28.92 9.73 14.37
CA GLU A 462 29.48 8.74 15.32
C GLU A 462 31.00 8.54 15.16
N PRO A 463 31.86 9.18 16.00
CA PRO A 463 33.31 9.10 15.84
C PRO A 463 33.98 7.81 16.38
N GLU A 464 33.29 6.86 16.98
CA GLU A 464 33.99 5.80 17.75
C GLU A 464 33.99 4.36 17.18
N ARG A 465 33.33 4.07 16.06
CA ARG A 465 33.43 2.72 15.47
C ARG A 465 34.37 2.59 14.26
N ALA A 466 34.94 3.70 13.80
CA ALA A 466 35.78 3.72 12.59
C ALA A 466 37.29 3.54 12.82
N VAL A 467 37.79 3.58 14.06
CA VAL A 467 39.21 3.53 14.34
C VAL A 467 39.76 2.12 14.49
N THR A 468 38.93 1.14 14.84
CA THR A 468 39.39 -0.24 15.08
C THR A 468 39.57 -1.06 13.80
N ALA A 469 38.94 -0.67 12.68
CA ALA A 469 39.04 -1.40 11.40
C ALA A 469 40.26 -0.97 10.55
N LEU A 470 40.91 0.17 10.83
CA LEU A 470 42.07 0.68 10.08
C LEU A 470 43.42 0.14 10.59
N ARG A 471 43.42 -0.67 11.68
CA ARG A 471 44.67 -1.33 12.19
C ARG A 471 44.86 -2.77 11.71
N GLN A 472 44.01 -3.32 10.88
CA GLN A 472 44.14 -4.70 10.39
C GLN A 472 44.40 -4.81 8.89
N VAL A 473 44.63 -3.70 8.19
CA VAL A 473 45.05 -3.71 6.76
C VAL A 473 46.16 -2.71 6.58
N VAL A 474 47.28 -2.96 7.26
CA VAL A 474 48.65 -2.54 6.89
C VAL A 474 49.57 -3.71 7.12
#